data_13a515666dda4e73f58558b530179838
#
_entry.id   13a515666dda4e73f58558b530179838
#
_cell.length_a   1.000
_cell.length_b   1.000
_cell.length_c   1.000
_cell.angle_alpha   90.00
_cell.angle_beta   90.00
_cell.angle_gamma   90.00
#
_symmetry.space_group_name_H-M   'P 1'
#
loop_
_entity.id
_entity.type
_entity.pdbx_description
1 polymer ?
#
loop_
_entity_poly.entity_id
_entity_poly.type
_entity_poly.pdbx_seq_one_letter_code
_entity_poly.pdbx_strand_id
1 'polypeptide(L)'
;QRAVDHFVRWAKEIDNTKTMKEFYPTVDKRNLFKDGYIDSRSGHSRGSTVDLTIIPLPAPAQESYISGQKLSECYLPAGQRFGDNSLDMGTGFDCFHELSHTENKNIWQQQKINRLLLKSLMEKHGFRNYDKEWWHYTLKNEPFPETYFNFVIE
;
A
#
# COMPACT_ATOMS: atom_id res chain seq x y z
N GLN A 1 11.78 -9.07 8.36
CA GLN A 1 12.13 -9.88 7.17
C GLN A 1 11.18 -11.08 6.95
N ARG A 2 10.68 -11.78 7.99
CA ARG A 2 9.76 -12.94 7.83
C ARG A 2 8.50 -12.63 7.02
N ALA A 3 7.87 -11.47 7.25
CA ALA A 3 6.71 -11.04 6.48
C ALA A 3 7.08 -10.82 5.02
N VAL A 4 8.22 -10.18 4.75
CA VAL A 4 8.73 -9.98 3.39
C VAL A 4 8.99 -11.32 2.70
N ASP A 5 9.61 -12.28 3.38
CA ASP A 5 9.84 -13.62 2.82
C ASP A 5 8.52 -14.35 2.51
N HIS A 6 7.47 -14.09 3.30
CA HIS A 6 6.13 -14.61 3.02
C HIS A 6 5.54 -13.98 1.75
N PHE A 7 5.62 -12.64 1.61
CA PHE A 7 5.20 -11.93 0.40
C PHE A 7 5.96 -12.39 -0.84
N VAL A 8 7.28 -12.58 -0.72
CA VAL A 8 8.11 -13.10 -1.81
C VAL A 8 7.67 -14.49 -2.24
N ARG A 9 7.36 -15.40 -1.30
CA ARG A 9 6.84 -16.74 -1.63
C ARG A 9 5.49 -16.64 -2.32
N TRP A 10 4.55 -15.88 -1.74
CA TRP A 10 3.24 -15.65 -2.34
C TRP A 10 3.33 -15.08 -3.77
N ALA A 11 4.21 -14.12 -4.01
CA ALA A 11 4.38 -13.52 -5.34
C ALA A 11 4.90 -14.51 -6.38
N LYS A 12 5.63 -15.54 -5.96
CA LYS A 12 6.13 -16.64 -6.82
C LYS A 12 5.08 -17.71 -7.11
N GLU A 13 4.00 -17.78 -6.33
CA GLU A 13 2.87 -18.68 -6.56
C GLU A 13 1.96 -18.11 -7.65
N ILE A 14 2.37 -18.18 -8.91
CA ILE A 14 1.73 -17.51 -10.05
C ILE A 14 0.25 -17.91 -10.20
N ASP A 15 -0.08 -19.16 -9.95
CA ASP A 15 -1.45 -19.69 -10.06
C ASP A 15 -2.37 -19.29 -8.88
N ASN A 16 -1.81 -18.77 -7.79
CA ASN A 16 -2.57 -18.28 -6.66
C ASN A 16 -3.07 -16.85 -6.91
N THR A 17 -4.23 -16.72 -7.51
CA THR A 17 -4.85 -15.43 -7.88
C THR A 17 -5.99 -15.00 -6.94
N LYS A 18 -6.11 -15.63 -5.76
CA LYS A 18 -7.24 -15.41 -4.82
C LYS A 18 -7.46 -13.95 -4.47
N THR A 19 -6.37 -13.19 -4.29
CA THR A 19 -6.40 -11.78 -3.87
C THR A 19 -6.17 -10.80 -5.05
N MET A 20 -6.19 -11.29 -6.30
CA MET A 20 -5.88 -10.48 -7.46
C MET A 20 -6.73 -9.22 -7.55
N LYS A 21 -8.04 -9.35 -7.42
CA LYS A 21 -8.96 -8.19 -7.54
C LYS A 21 -8.69 -7.12 -6.50
N GLU A 22 -8.43 -7.51 -5.27
CA GLU A 22 -8.26 -6.59 -4.15
C GLU A 22 -6.90 -5.89 -4.15
N PHE A 23 -5.83 -6.53 -4.65
CA PHE A 23 -4.49 -5.99 -4.49
C PHE A 23 -3.74 -5.72 -5.80
N TYR A 24 -3.96 -6.50 -6.87
CA TYR A 24 -3.23 -6.34 -8.13
C TYR A 24 -4.12 -6.61 -9.37
N PRO A 25 -5.27 -5.92 -9.49
CA PRO A 25 -6.34 -6.27 -10.44
C PRO A 25 -5.92 -6.21 -11.91
N THR A 26 -4.94 -5.38 -12.24
CA THR A 26 -4.47 -5.14 -13.62
C THR A 26 -3.00 -5.48 -13.83
N VAL A 27 -2.29 -5.85 -12.76
CA VAL A 27 -0.87 -6.19 -12.84
C VAL A 27 -0.71 -7.71 -12.97
N ASP A 28 0.07 -8.14 -13.95
CA ASP A 28 0.46 -9.55 -14.02
C ASP A 28 1.35 -9.91 -12.83
N LYS A 29 0.98 -10.92 -12.08
CA LYS A 29 1.70 -11.34 -10.87
C LYS A 29 3.19 -11.62 -11.13
N ARG A 30 3.54 -12.08 -12.34
CA ARG A 30 4.92 -12.29 -12.79
C ARG A 30 5.75 -11.01 -12.82
N ASN A 31 5.12 -9.86 -12.92
CA ASN A 31 5.76 -8.56 -13.03
C ASN A 31 5.87 -7.80 -11.70
N LEU A 32 5.29 -8.29 -10.59
CA LEU A 32 5.25 -7.57 -9.31
C LEU A 32 6.64 -7.11 -8.83
N PHE A 33 7.68 -7.95 -9.01
CA PHE A 33 9.07 -7.56 -8.69
C PHE A 33 9.63 -6.56 -9.69
N LYS A 34 9.45 -6.81 -11.00
CA LYS A 34 9.96 -5.93 -12.06
C LYS A 34 9.33 -4.56 -12.01
N ASP A 35 8.03 -4.50 -11.70
CA ASP A 35 7.27 -3.26 -11.64
C ASP A 35 7.47 -2.51 -10.31
N GLY A 36 8.20 -3.11 -9.36
CA GLY A 36 8.61 -2.48 -8.09
C GLY A 36 7.55 -2.49 -7.01
N TYR A 37 6.51 -3.33 -7.12
CA TYR A 37 5.49 -3.49 -6.08
C TYR A 37 5.94 -4.44 -4.97
N ILE A 38 6.85 -5.36 -5.25
CA ILE A 38 7.42 -6.28 -4.26
C ILE A 38 8.93 -6.30 -4.40
N ASP A 39 9.63 -6.25 -3.27
CA ASP A 39 11.07 -6.41 -3.19
C ASP A 39 11.42 -7.51 -2.19
N SER A 40 12.44 -8.32 -2.53
CA SER A 40 12.99 -9.34 -1.64
C SER A 40 13.74 -8.75 -0.44
N ARG A 41 14.17 -7.49 -0.54
CA ARG A 41 14.85 -6.71 0.50
C ARG A 41 14.08 -5.42 0.77
N SER A 42 12.89 -5.56 1.34
CA SER A 42 11.99 -4.43 1.58
C SER A 42 12.51 -3.46 2.65
N GLY A 43 12.29 -2.16 2.42
CA GLY A 43 12.55 -1.09 3.37
C GLY A 43 11.86 -1.26 4.72
N HIS A 44 10.68 -1.91 4.74
CA HIS A 44 9.95 -2.22 5.98
C HIS A 44 10.78 -3.05 6.96
N SER A 45 11.61 -3.98 6.45
CA SER A 45 12.50 -4.79 7.30
C SER A 45 13.65 -4.01 7.92
N ARG A 46 13.92 -2.77 7.46
CA ARG A 46 14.92 -1.88 8.06
C ARG A 46 14.36 -1.03 9.19
N GLY A 47 13.04 -1.08 9.43
CA GLY A 47 12.37 -0.30 10.47
C GLY A 47 12.22 1.19 10.15
N SER A 48 12.45 1.61 8.93
CA SER A 48 12.42 3.02 8.49
C SER A 48 11.37 3.28 7.43
N THR A 49 10.63 2.27 6.99
CA THR A 49 9.56 2.38 6.00
C THR A 49 8.23 2.01 6.64
N VAL A 50 7.22 2.82 6.39
CA VAL A 50 5.87 2.65 6.90
C VAL A 50 4.84 2.84 5.79
N ASP A 51 3.78 2.04 5.84
CA ASP A 51 2.57 2.24 5.06
C ASP A 51 1.49 2.78 5.98
N LEU A 52 0.88 3.90 5.60
CA LEU A 52 -0.11 4.57 6.43
C LEU A 52 -1.14 5.34 5.61
N THR A 53 -2.24 5.70 6.28
CA THR A 53 -3.33 6.49 5.72
C THR A 53 -3.81 7.54 6.73
N ILE A 54 -4.82 8.33 6.33
CA ILE A 54 -5.50 9.29 7.19
C ILE A 54 -6.91 8.79 7.45
N ILE A 55 -7.30 8.76 8.74
CA ILE A 55 -8.65 8.41 9.18
C ILE A 55 -9.28 9.67 9.77
N PRO A 56 -10.51 10.05 9.36
CA PRO A 56 -11.21 11.18 9.96
C PRO A 56 -11.64 10.87 11.39
N LEU A 57 -11.82 11.92 12.21
CA LEU A 57 -12.34 11.79 13.57
C LEU A 57 -13.75 12.40 13.68
N PRO A 58 -14.72 11.73 14.30
CA PRO A 58 -14.63 10.36 14.84
C PRO A 58 -14.41 9.32 13.73
N ALA A 59 -13.65 8.29 14.04
CA ALA A 59 -13.34 7.24 13.07
C ALA A 59 -14.62 6.53 12.59
N PRO A 60 -14.85 6.41 11.29
CA PRO A 60 -15.92 5.58 10.76
C PRO A 60 -15.72 4.11 11.14
N ALA A 61 -16.81 3.34 11.19
CA ALA A 61 -16.70 1.91 11.40
C ALA A 61 -15.90 1.27 10.24
N GLN A 62 -14.97 0.41 10.61
CA GLN A 62 -14.23 -0.41 9.63
C GLN A 62 -15.13 -1.56 9.17
N GLU A 63 -15.19 -1.76 7.86
CA GLU A 63 -15.79 -2.97 7.29
C GLU A 63 -15.00 -4.21 7.72
N SER A 64 -15.69 -5.23 8.21
CA SER A 64 -15.05 -6.47 8.61
C SER A 64 -14.80 -7.36 7.39
N TYR A 65 -13.54 -7.83 7.23
CA TYR A 65 -13.24 -8.83 6.23
C TYR A 65 -13.91 -10.18 6.59
N ILE A 66 -14.63 -10.76 5.64
CA ILE A 66 -15.24 -12.08 5.78
C ILE A 66 -14.51 -13.05 4.86
N SER A 67 -13.94 -14.10 5.44
CA SER A 67 -13.19 -15.11 4.66
C SER A 67 -14.09 -15.72 3.58
N GLY A 68 -13.61 -15.74 2.34
CA GLY A 68 -14.34 -16.24 1.19
C GLY A 68 -15.35 -15.27 0.57
N GLN A 69 -15.46 -14.03 1.09
CA GLN A 69 -16.27 -12.99 0.43
C GLN A 69 -15.76 -12.71 -0.98
N LYS A 70 -16.68 -12.27 -1.85
CA LYS A 70 -16.30 -11.82 -3.19
C LYS A 70 -15.52 -10.51 -3.09
N LEU A 71 -14.27 -10.55 -3.51
CA LEU A 71 -13.41 -9.38 -3.55
C LEU A 71 -13.79 -8.44 -4.69
N SER A 72 -13.76 -7.15 -4.42
CA SER A 72 -13.92 -6.07 -5.41
C SER A 72 -12.55 -5.58 -5.87
N GLU A 73 -12.51 -4.96 -7.02
CA GLU A 73 -11.27 -4.35 -7.55
C GLU A 73 -10.93 -3.09 -6.75
N CYS A 74 -9.70 -3.02 -6.27
CA CYS A 74 -9.25 -1.98 -5.35
C CYS A 74 -9.20 -0.56 -5.94
N TYR A 75 -9.25 -0.42 -7.25
CA TYR A 75 -9.28 0.87 -7.95
C TYR A 75 -10.69 1.42 -8.19
N LEU A 76 -11.74 0.65 -7.84
CA LEU A 76 -13.12 1.13 -7.96
C LEU A 76 -13.38 2.34 -7.04
N PRO A 77 -14.39 3.17 -7.33
CA PRO A 77 -14.78 4.25 -6.45
C PRO A 77 -15.07 3.78 -5.02
N ALA A 78 -14.86 4.66 -4.04
CA ALA A 78 -15.26 4.42 -2.66
C ALA A 78 -16.75 3.99 -2.59
N GLY A 79 -17.06 3.00 -1.76
CA GLY A 79 -18.37 2.35 -1.66
C GLY A 79 -18.62 1.21 -2.67
N GLN A 80 -17.72 1.03 -3.66
CA GLN A 80 -17.74 -0.11 -4.59
C GLN A 80 -16.55 -1.06 -4.36
N ARG A 81 -15.57 -0.65 -3.57
CA ARG A 81 -14.44 -1.45 -3.11
C ARG A 81 -14.53 -1.69 -1.60
N PHE A 82 -13.64 -2.51 -1.04
CA PHE A 82 -13.55 -2.71 0.41
C PHE A 82 -13.37 -1.38 1.15
N GLY A 83 -14.16 -1.18 2.20
CA GLY A 83 -14.15 0.03 3.02
C GLY A 83 -13.12 -0.07 4.16
N ASP A 84 -12.01 0.65 4.02
CA ASP A 84 -10.90 0.66 4.97
C ASP A 84 -10.95 1.85 5.97
N ASN A 85 -12.09 2.54 6.08
CA ASN A 85 -12.36 3.74 6.88
C ASN A 85 -11.40 4.94 6.67
N SER A 86 -10.52 4.88 5.70
CA SER A 86 -9.63 5.99 5.32
C SER A 86 -10.38 7.14 4.66
N LEU A 87 -9.76 8.32 4.65
CA LEU A 87 -10.12 9.34 3.65
C LEU A 87 -9.98 8.72 2.25
N ASP A 88 -10.91 9.07 1.34
CA ASP A 88 -10.84 8.53 -0.02
C ASP A 88 -9.57 9.02 -0.73
N MET A 89 -8.63 8.10 -0.93
CA MET A 89 -7.36 8.31 -1.62
C MET A 89 -7.44 7.95 -3.12
N GLY A 90 -8.61 7.52 -3.63
CA GLY A 90 -8.84 7.16 -5.03
C GLY A 90 -8.65 5.68 -5.32
N THR A 91 -7.91 4.95 -4.50
CA THR A 91 -7.80 3.48 -4.51
C THR A 91 -7.87 2.94 -3.09
N GLY A 92 -8.08 1.65 -2.95
CA GLY A 92 -7.84 0.96 -1.68
C GLY A 92 -6.36 1.01 -1.28
N PHE A 93 -6.10 0.71 -0.02
CA PHE A 93 -4.77 0.52 0.54
C PHE A 93 -4.11 -0.73 -0.08
N ASP A 94 -2.81 -0.72 -0.32
CA ASP A 94 -2.06 -1.80 -0.98
C ASP A 94 -2.57 -2.19 -2.40
N CYS A 95 -3.23 -1.29 -3.09
CA CYS A 95 -3.72 -1.50 -4.45
C CYS A 95 -2.61 -1.29 -5.48
N PHE A 96 -2.01 -2.35 -5.99
CA PHE A 96 -1.00 -2.29 -7.05
C PHE A 96 -1.65 -1.97 -8.40
N HIS A 97 -1.81 -0.68 -8.64
CA HIS A 97 -2.48 -0.14 -9.82
C HIS A 97 -1.95 1.26 -10.12
N GLU A 98 -1.91 1.67 -11.38
CA GLU A 98 -1.42 2.99 -11.77
C GLU A 98 -2.18 4.14 -11.10
N LEU A 99 -3.48 3.97 -10.80
CA LEU A 99 -4.25 4.95 -10.05
C LEU A 99 -3.73 5.15 -8.61
N SER A 100 -2.94 4.23 -8.07
CA SER A 100 -2.30 4.36 -6.75
C SER A 100 -1.05 5.23 -6.77
N HIS A 101 -0.50 5.51 -7.95
CA HIS A 101 0.64 6.42 -8.05
C HIS A 101 0.27 7.77 -7.45
N THR A 102 1.10 8.26 -6.53
CA THR A 102 0.76 9.38 -5.64
C THR A 102 0.30 10.63 -6.39
N GLU A 103 0.93 10.94 -7.52
CA GLU A 103 0.62 12.12 -8.35
C GLU A 103 -0.18 11.78 -9.61
N ASN A 104 -0.92 10.65 -9.61
CA ASN A 104 -1.76 10.29 -10.75
C ASN A 104 -2.80 11.37 -11.04
N LYS A 105 -2.92 11.73 -12.32
CA LYS A 105 -3.80 12.81 -12.78
C LYS A 105 -5.26 12.38 -12.97
N ASN A 106 -5.51 11.07 -13.07
CA ASN A 106 -6.82 10.50 -13.41
C ASN A 106 -7.67 10.17 -12.16
N ILE A 107 -7.38 10.78 -11.02
CA ILE A 107 -8.18 10.70 -9.79
C ILE A 107 -8.89 12.05 -9.55
N TRP A 108 -9.92 12.02 -8.72
CA TRP A 108 -10.70 13.22 -8.43
C TRP A 108 -9.90 14.24 -7.61
N GLN A 109 -10.33 15.51 -7.72
CA GLN A 109 -9.63 16.62 -7.03
C GLN A 109 -9.52 16.40 -5.53
N GLN A 110 -10.58 15.92 -4.87
CA GLN A 110 -10.53 15.66 -3.42
C GLN A 110 -9.52 14.56 -3.06
N GLN A 111 -9.42 13.52 -3.86
CA GLN A 111 -8.45 12.43 -3.67
C GLN A 111 -7.00 12.94 -3.81
N LYS A 112 -6.75 13.85 -4.76
CA LYS A 112 -5.44 14.54 -4.90
C LYS A 112 -5.11 15.36 -3.65
N ILE A 113 -6.10 16.11 -3.13
CA ILE A 113 -5.91 16.91 -1.90
C ILE A 113 -5.59 16.00 -0.71
N ASN A 114 -6.28 14.89 -0.54
CA ASN A 114 -6.06 13.94 0.54
C ASN A 114 -4.63 13.34 0.46
N ARG A 115 -4.18 12.94 -0.74
CA ARG A 115 -2.81 12.44 -0.94
C ARG A 115 -1.76 13.53 -0.70
N LEU A 116 -2.01 14.75 -1.17
CA LEU A 116 -1.10 15.87 -0.94
C LEU A 116 -0.97 16.21 0.55
N LEU A 117 -2.07 16.14 1.30
CA LEU A 117 -2.05 16.32 2.75
C LEU A 117 -1.14 15.27 3.40
N LEU A 118 -1.36 13.99 3.10
CA LEU A 118 -0.52 12.89 3.64
C LEU A 118 0.94 13.09 3.27
N LYS A 119 1.23 13.29 2.00
CA LYS A 119 2.60 13.49 1.49
C LYS A 119 3.28 14.67 2.18
N SER A 120 2.61 15.81 2.28
CA SER A 120 3.18 17.02 2.91
C SER A 120 3.47 16.81 4.39
N LEU A 121 2.59 16.11 5.11
CA LEU A 121 2.83 15.78 6.52
C LEU A 121 4.04 14.87 6.67
N MET A 122 4.13 13.81 5.88
CA MET A 122 5.23 12.85 5.96
C MET A 122 6.58 13.49 5.55
N GLU A 123 6.59 14.28 4.48
CA GLU A 123 7.80 14.98 4.03
C GLU A 123 8.29 16.01 5.06
N LYS A 124 7.37 16.73 5.74
CA LYS A 124 7.68 17.63 6.86
C LYS A 124 8.38 16.90 8.01
N HIS A 125 8.05 15.64 8.23
CA HIS A 125 8.65 14.80 9.28
C HIS A 125 9.83 13.94 8.79
N GLY A 126 10.42 14.29 7.64
CA GLY A 126 11.68 13.70 7.18
C GLY A 126 11.52 12.41 6.38
N PHE A 127 10.31 12.06 5.98
CA PHE A 127 10.06 10.92 5.09
C PHE A 127 10.11 11.33 3.62
N ARG A 128 10.22 10.34 2.75
CA ARG A 128 10.01 10.46 1.30
C ARG A 128 8.97 9.45 0.87
N ASN A 129 8.08 9.86 -0.02
CA ASN A 129 7.09 8.96 -0.60
C ASN A 129 7.72 8.05 -1.68
N TYR A 130 7.19 6.84 -1.84
CA TYR A 130 7.38 6.03 -3.02
C TYR A 130 6.30 6.41 -4.06
N ASP A 131 6.70 6.87 -5.22
CA ASP A 131 5.83 7.51 -6.21
C ASP A 131 4.70 6.59 -6.74
N LYS A 132 4.89 5.27 -6.73
CA LYS A 132 3.89 4.30 -7.17
C LYS A 132 2.82 3.96 -6.13
N GLU A 133 3.02 4.38 -4.87
CA GLU A 133 2.19 3.99 -3.73
C GLU A 133 1.93 5.18 -2.82
N TRP A 134 0.69 5.70 -2.81
CA TRP A 134 0.34 6.89 -2.03
C TRP A 134 0.48 6.68 -0.51
N TRP A 135 0.50 5.45 -0.03
CA TRP A 135 0.61 5.08 1.39
C TRP A 135 2.05 4.86 1.87
N HIS A 136 3.02 4.63 0.96
CA HIS A 136 4.36 4.14 1.26
C HIS A 136 5.39 5.27 1.46
N TYR A 137 6.02 5.30 2.63
CA TYR A 137 6.96 6.33 3.03
C TYR A 137 8.20 5.75 3.71
N THR A 138 9.38 6.20 3.28
CA THR A 138 10.66 5.82 3.86
C THR A 138 11.34 7.03 4.49
N LEU A 139 11.89 6.88 5.70
CA LEU A 139 12.67 7.91 6.37
C LEU A 139 13.91 8.27 5.53
N LYS A 140 14.15 9.57 5.30
CA LYS A 140 15.28 10.03 4.46
C LYS A 140 16.64 9.67 5.05
N ASN A 141 16.75 9.75 6.38
CA ASN A 141 17.97 9.43 7.13
C ASN A 141 17.75 8.14 7.92
N GLU A 142 17.74 7.01 7.23
CA GLU A 142 17.56 5.70 7.85
C GLU A 142 18.73 5.42 8.82
N PRO A 143 18.46 5.08 10.10
CA PRO A 143 19.54 4.76 11.06
C PRO A 143 20.24 3.44 10.74
N PHE A 144 19.56 2.53 10.03
CA PHE A 144 20.07 1.19 9.69
C PHE A 144 19.82 0.84 8.21
N PRO A 145 20.39 1.59 7.25
CA PRO A 145 20.04 1.47 5.84
C PRO A 145 20.39 0.12 5.21
N GLU A 146 21.32 -0.62 5.81
CA GLU A 146 21.80 -1.93 5.32
C GLU A 146 21.36 -3.12 6.19
N THR A 147 20.60 -2.86 7.29
CA THR A 147 20.22 -3.90 8.24
C THR A 147 18.76 -4.31 8.04
N TYR A 148 18.53 -5.57 7.70
CA TYR A 148 17.20 -6.16 7.54
C TYR A 148 16.88 -7.00 8.78
N PHE A 149 16.07 -6.43 9.68
CA PHE A 149 15.72 -7.05 10.95
C PHE A 149 14.78 -8.25 10.76
N ASN A 150 14.97 -9.26 11.59
CA ASN A 150 14.18 -10.51 11.55
C ASN A 150 13.81 -11.03 12.94
N PHE A 151 13.65 -10.13 13.90
CA PHE A 151 13.16 -10.49 15.23
C PHE A 151 11.64 -10.69 15.24
N VAL A 152 11.14 -11.38 16.24
CA VAL A 152 9.69 -11.51 16.48
C VAL A 152 9.19 -10.21 17.09
N ILE A 153 8.04 -9.73 16.60
CA ILE A 153 7.31 -8.60 17.22
C ILE A 153 6.30 -9.24 18.17
N GLU A 154 6.46 -8.98 19.48
CA GLU A 154 5.60 -9.44 20.56
C GLU A 154 4.57 -8.37 20.94
#